data_1b545cc92f5bb5e01248b49e0d09680a
#
_entry.id   1b545cc92f5bb5e01248b49e0d09680a
#
_cell.length_a   1.000
_cell.length_b   1.000
_cell.length_c   1.000
_cell.angle_alpha   90.00
_cell.angle_beta   90.00
_cell.angle_gamma   90.00
#
_symmetry.space_group_name_H-M   'P 1'
#
loop_
_entity.id
_entity.type
_entity.pdbx_description
1 polymer ?
#
loop_
_entity_poly.entity_id
_entity_poly.type
_entity_poly.pdbx_seq_one_letter_code
_entity_poly.pdbx_strand_id
1 'polypeptide(L)'
;MENIYLILGVFIVGGYFAGLLAEKIGLPKITGYILLGAIFSPSLFGLTVPEKIQEMGIITEISLSVIAFIAGGSLNIKTIKKLGMPVIWITLIQGLGAWFFVGFLVYSFYPLFSTVGKNELFIMALTLGAVALPTAPAAIIAIIHEYKAKGPLTSTLLSVVVLDDALAIIATSISIGIAKSIVGSGSMSILRELRRGSLEILVSILIGMAVGFLSKRIMHYFKSSPFLLLLVTGSIFFCTGLSNILGVSYLLSNMVFGFFITNTFSFSDKYFTSIKEIEGLIFVLFFTLAGAHFETVALKTAGILSLIIVIGRVSGKFIGSYVGGVVSKAPENVRKYLGFALLPKAGVTLGLILLVLELPEIKDVGIIMINGILASVIINELISPPLVKFALTKSKEIQV
;
A
#
# COMPACT_ATOMS: atom_id res chain seq x y z
N MET A 1 0.02 25.70 -12.75
CA MET A 1 1.11 26.16 -11.83
C MET A 1 2.38 25.42 -12.19
N GLU A 2 3.47 26.15 -12.43
CA GLU A 2 4.76 25.60 -12.85
C GLU A 2 5.82 25.64 -11.74
N ASN A 3 5.59 26.47 -10.71
CA ASN A 3 6.52 26.62 -9.60
C ASN A 3 6.26 25.56 -8.50
N ILE A 4 7.24 24.69 -8.25
CA ILE A 4 7.15 23.61 -7.26
C ILE A 4 6.87 24.13 -5.85
N TYR A 5 7.49 25.23 -5.45
CA TYR A 5 7.27 25.79 -4.10
C TYR A 5 5.83 26.26 -3.91
N LEU A 6 5.25 26.86 -4.97
CA LEU A 6 3.86 27.28 -4.95
C LEU A 6 2.92 26.06 -4.87
N ILE A 7 3.19 25.02 -5.65
CA ILE A 7 2.41 23.76 -5.62
C ILE A 7 2.47 23.15 -4.22
N LEU A 8 3.66 23.01 -3.64
CA LEU A 8 3.83 22.47 -2.29
C LEU A 8 3.11 23.30 -1.23
N GLY A 9 3.22 24.62 -1.30
CA GLY A 9 2.50 25.52 -0.39
C GLY A 9 0.99 25.34 -0.47
N VAL A 10 0.44 25.27 -1.69
CA VAL A 10 -0.98 25.01 -1.92
C VAL A 10 -1.38 23.62 -1.43
N PHE A 11 -0.57 22.59 -1.67
CA PHE A 11 -0.87 21.23 -1.24
C PHE A 11 -0.87 21.09 0.28
N ILE A 12 0.07 21.74 0.98
CA ILE A 12 0.11 21.70 2.45
C ILE A 12 -1.06 22.48 3.03
N VAL A 13 -1.20 23.77 2.68
CA VAL A 13 -2.21 24.65 3.28
C VAL A 13 -3.61 24.30 2.79
N GLY A 14 -3.79 24.16 1.47
CA GLY A 14 -5.07 23.77 0.87
C GLY A 14 -5.49 22.37 1.30
N GLY A 15 -4.54 21.41 1.35
CA GLY A 15 -4.76 20.05 1.87
C GLY A 15 -5.29 20.07 3.29
N TYR A 16 -4.66 20.85 4.17
CA TYR A 16 -5.12 21.01 5.55
C TYR A 16 -6.58 21.49 5.62
N PHE A 17 -6.93 22.55 4.88
CA PHE A 17 -8.31 23.05 4.84
C PHE A 17 -9.29 22.05 4.21
N ALA A 18 -8.90 21.37 3.13
CA ALA A 18 -9.73 20.33 2.51
C ALA A 18 -9.98 19.16 3.49
N GLY A 19 -8.96 18.79 4.27
CA GLY A 19 -9.09 17.78 5.34
C GLY A 19 -10.07 18.23 6.42
N LEU A 20 -10.00 19.48 6.87
CA LEU A 20 -10.97 20.03 7.84
C LEU A 20 -12.41 20.05 7.29
N LEU A 21 -12.58 20.37 6.01
CA LEU A 21 -13.89 20.31 5.36
C LEU A 21 -14.42 18.88 5.29
N ALA A 22 -13.58 17.92 4.92
CA ALA A 22 -13.95 16.51 4.92
C ALA A 22 -14.39 16.03 6.31
N GLU A 23 -13.64 16.39 7.36
CA GLU A 23 -13.97 16.06 8.76
C GLU A 23 -15.34 16.61 9.17
N LYS A 24 -15.67 17.88 8.81
CA LYS A 24 -16.97 18.50 9.09
C LYS A 24 -18.15 17.74 8.48
N ILE A 25 -17.98 17.11 7.34
CA ILE A 25 -19.02 16.28 6.69
C ILE A 25 -18.92 14.79 7.07
N GLY A 26 -18.12 14.49 8.08
CA GLY A 26 -18.00 13.12 8.63
C GLY A 26 -17.10 12.18 7.84
N LEU A 27 -16.28 12.68 6.92
CA LEU A 27 -15.28 11.90 6.19
C LEU A 27 -13.90 11.99 6.87
N PRO A 28 -12.99 11.01 6.65
CA PRO A 28 -11.61 11.11 7.07
C PRO A 28 -10.89 12.30 6.41
N LYS A 29 -9.96 12.94 7.10
CA LYS A 29 -9.16 14.06 6.56
C LYS A 29 -8.43 13.71 5.29
N ILE A 30 -7.91 12.48 5.19
CA ILE A 30 -7.21 12.01 3.99
C ILE A 30 -8.08 12.03 2.74
N THR A 31 -9.38 11.82 2.85
CA THR A 31 -10.31 11.98 1.72
C THR A 31 -10.27 13.39 1.16
N GLY A 32 -10.24 14.40 2.05
CA GLY A 32 -10.09 15.80 1.64
C GLY A 32 -8.76 16.09 0.94
N TYR A 33 -7.66 15.52 1.45
CA TYR A 33 -6.34 15.65 0.85
C TYR A 33 -6.31 15.10 -0.59
N ILE A 34 -6.81 13.87 -0.78
CA ILE A 34 -6.88 13.23 -2.10
C ILE A 34 -7.75 14.03 -3.06
N LEU A 35 -8.92 14.49 -2.62
CA LEU A 35 -9.84 15.30 -3.45
C LEU A 35 -9.20 16.61 -3.87
N LEU A 36 -8.51 17.31 -2.96
CA LEU A 36 -7.78 18.53 -3.33
C LEU A 36 -6.72 18.20 -4.39
N GLY A 37 -5.91 17.19 -4.17
CA GLY A 37 -4.90 16.75 -5.13
C GLY A 37 -5.51 16.47 -6.51
N ALA A 38 -6.63 15.74 -6.57
CA ALA A 38 -7.34 15.44 -7.81
C ALA A 38 -7.83 16.72 -8.51
N ILE A 39 -8.33 17.71 -7.78
CA ILE A 39 -8.72 19.02 -8.35
C ILE A 39 -7.50 19.70 -9.00
N PHE A 40 -6.33 19.62 -8.38
CA PHE A 40 -5.10 20.20 -8.90
C PHE A 40 -4.39 19.32 -9.92
N SER A 41 -4.91 18.13 -10.23
CA SER A 41 -4.29 17.26 -11.22
C SER A 41 -4.19 17.91 -12.60
N PRO A 42 -3.17 17.57 -13.41
CA PRO A 42 -3.07 18.03 -14.79
C PRO A 42 -4.26 17.63 -15.64
N SER A 43 -4.84 16.47 -15.38
CA SER A 43 -5.89 15.86 -16.19
C SER A 43 -7.32 16.39 -15.92
N LEU A 44 -7.60 16.92 -14.70
CA LEU A 44 -8.96 17.30 -14.34
C LEU A 44 -9.21 18.77 -14.67
N PHE A 45 -8.47 19.68 -14.04
CA PHE A 45 -8.60 21.12 -14.27
C PHE A 45 -7.34 21.78 -14.86
N GLY A 46 -6.27 21.03 -15.08
CA GLY A 46 -5.02 21.53 -15.66
C GLY A 46 -4.32 22.58 -14.80
N LEU A 47 -4.56 22.59 -13.49
CA LEU A 47 -3.98 23.59 -12.58
C LEU A 47 -2.49 23.37 -12.32
N THR A 48 -2.00 22.15 -12.52
CA THR A 48 -0.58 21.80 -12.49
C THR A 48 -0.17 21.16 -13.80
N VAL A 49 1.13 21.00 -14.03
CA VAL A 49 1.67 20.34 -15.23
C VAL A 49 2.24 18.97 -14.86
N PRO A 50 2.13 17.94 -15.73
CA PRO A 50 2.55 16.56 -15.44
C PRO A 50 4.00 16.47 -14.99
N GLU A 51 4.90 17.22 -15.64
CA GLU A 51 6.33 17.22 -15.36
C GLU A 51 6.61 17.62 -13.91
N LYS A 52 5.87 18.60 -13.38
CA LYS A 52 6.04 19.08 -12.00
C LYS A 52 5.54 18.08 -10.97
N ILE A 53 4.45 17.37 -11.27
CA ILE A 53 3.97 16.29 -10.41
C ILE A 53 4.99 15.14 -10.39
N GLN A 54 5.58 14.82 -11.55
CA GLN A 54 6.60 13.78 -11.66
C GLN A 54 7.90 14.16 -10.93
N GLU A 55 8.36 15.42 -11.02
CA GLU A 55 9.51 15.93 -10.27
C GLU A 55 9.33 15.79 -8.74
N MET A 56 8.08 15.80 -8.25
CA MET A 56 7.78 15.61 -6.82
C MET A 56 7.73 14.15 -6.37
N GLY A 57 8.06 13.20 -7.25
CA GLY A 57 8.11 11.76 -6.92
C GLY A 57 9.00 11.45 -5.71
N ILE A 58 10.10 12.18 -5.53
CA ILE A 58 10.97 12.04 -4.36
C ILE A 58 10.24 12.34 -3.03
N ILE A 59 9.30 13.29 -3.02
CA ILE A 59 8.49 13.62 -1.84
C ILE A 59 7.54 12.47 -1.52
N THR A 60 6.97 11.85 -2.56
CA THR A 60 6.14 10.64 -2.42
C THR A 60 6.95 9.50 -1.80
N GLU A 61 8.18 9.28 -2.29
CA GLU A 61 9.06 8.22 -1.78
C GLU A 61 9.46 8.46 -0.31
N ILE A 62 9.86 9.70 0.03
CA ILE A 62 10.15 10.11 1.41
C ILE A 62 8.94 9.88 2.31
N SER A 63 7.77 10.34 1.87
CA SER A 63 6.53 10.19 2.63
C SER A 63 6.19 8.72 2.88
N LEU A 64 6.26 7.88 1.84
CA LEU A 64 6.01 6.45 1.95
C LEU A 64 7.02 5.76 2.88
N SER A 65 8.29 6.18 2.86
CA SER A 65 9.33 5.62 3.74
C SER A 65 9.03 5.90 5.22
N VAL A 66 8.62 7.14 5.54
CA VAL A 66 8.21 7.51 6.91
C VAL A 66 6.94 6.75 7.32
N ILE A 67 5.94 6.67 6.44
CA ILE A 67 4.70 5.94 6.70
C ILE A 67 4.98 4.46 6.92
N ALA A 68 5.84 3.85 6.12
CA ALA A 68 6.25 2.45 6.27
C ALA A 68 6.93 2.20 7.63
N PHE A 69 7.81 3.11 8.07
CA PHE A 69 8.42 3.04 9.40
C PHE A 69 7.36 3.11 10.52
N ILE A 70 6.40 4.04 10.43
CA ILE A 70 5.30 4.16 11.39
C ILE A 70 4.44 2.89 11.40
N ALA A 71 4.15 2.33 10.21
CA ALA A 71 3.41 1.08 10.06
C ALA A 71 4.09 -0.07 10.81
N GLY A 72 5.38 -0.27 10.55
CA GLY A 72 6.18 -1.27 11.26
C GLY A 72 6.20 -1.04 12.77
N GLY A 73 6.32 0.23 13.18
CA GLY A 73 6.29 0.64 14.58
C GLY A 73 4.99 0.34 15.32
N SER A 74 3.88 0.29 14.60
CA SER A 74 2.58 -0.07 15.16
C SER A 74 2.44 -1.58 15.45
N LEU A 75 3.38 -2.41 14.98
CA LEU A 75 3.36 -3.86 15.12
C LEU A 75 4.11 -4.33 16.37
N ASN A 76 3.39 -4.74 17.39
CA ASN A 76 3.97 -5.33 18.59
C ASN A 76 3.96 -6.86 18.48
N ILE A 77 5.13 -7.49 18.65
CA ILE A 77 5.29 -8.96 18.56
C ILE A 77 4.43 -9.71 19.59
N LYS A 78 4.22 -9.12 20.78
CA LYS A 78 3.36 -9.71 21.81
C LYS A 78 1.90 -9.75 21.34
N THR A 79 1.46 -8.69 20.68
CA THR A 79 0.11 -8.60 20.08
C THR A 79 -0.03 -9.60 18.93
N ILE A 80 0.96 -9.67 18.03
CA ILE A 80 0.95 -10.62 16.90
C ILE A 80 0.93 -12.06 17.42
N LYS A 81 1.75 -12.40 18.40
CA LYS A 81 1.76 -13.74 19.03
C LYS A 81 0.42 -14.07 19.70
N LYS A 82 -0.25 -13.07 20.29
CA LYS A 82 -1.58 -13.25 20.90
C LYS A 82 -2.67 -13.45 19.84
N LEU A 83 -2.59 -12.77 18.71
CA LEU A 83 -3.48 -12.96 17.56
C LEU A 83 -3.22 -14.29 16.83
N GLY A 84 -1.97 -14.71 16.77
CA GLY A 84 -1.53 -16.04 16.34
C GLY A 84 -1.96 -16.43 14.92
N MET A 85 -2.35 -17.72 14.76
CA MET A 85 -2.77 -18.32 13.48
C MET A 85 -3.89 -17.58 12.74
N PRO A 86 -4.87 -16.90 13.40
CA PRO A 86 -5.87 -16.11 12.70
C PRO A 86 -5.32 -15.13 11.68
N VAL A 87 -4.25 -14.38 12.00
CA VAL A 87 -3.66 -13.41 11.07
C VAL A 87 -3.13 -14.11 9.81
N ILE A 88 -2.43 -15.23 9.98
CA ILE A 88 -1.86 -15.99 8.85
C ILE A 88 -2.95 -16.53 7.93
N TRP A 89 -3.96 -17.20 8.49
CA TRP A 89 -5.06 -17.74 7.70
C TRP A 89 -5.86 -16.64 6.98
N ILE A 90 -6.14 -15.54 7.68
CA ILE A 90 -6.84 -14.41 7.07
C ILE A 90 -6.01 -13.83 5.93
N THR A 91 -4.70 -13.58 6.14
CA THR A 91 -3.82 -13.04 5.10
C THR A 91 -3.78 -13.94 3.87
N LEU A 92 -3.58 -15.24 4.06
CA LEU A 92 -3.51 -16.19 2.94
C LEU A 92 -4.84 -16.27 2.19
N ILE A 93 -5.94 -16.47 2.90
CA ILE A 93 -7.24 -16.71 2.26
C ILE A 93 -7.76 -15.44 1.57
N GLN A 94 -7.62 -14.25 2.19
CA GLN A 94 -8.06 -13.01 1.58
C GLN A 94 -7.14 -12.58 0.41
N GLY A 95 -5.82 -12.81 0.54
CA GLY A 95 -4.90 -12.53 -0.53
C GLY A 95 -5.11 -13.42 -1.75
N LEU A 96 -5.17 -14.74 -1.54
CA LEU A 96 -5.52 -15.71 -2.60
C LEU A 96 -6.92 -15.45 -3.16
N GLY A 97 -7.88 -15.04 -2.32
CA GLY A 97 -9.20 -14.63 -2.74
C GLY A 97 -9.15 -13.42 -3.69
N ALA A 98 -8.40 -12.37 -3.35
CA ALA A 98 -8.22 -11.22 -4.22
C ALA A 98 -7.57 -11.62 -5.55
N TRP A 99 -6.49 -12.42 -5.50
CA TRP A 99 -5.82 -12.93 -6.70
C TRP A 99 -6.78 -13.71 -7.61
N PHE A 100 -7.49 -14.67 -7.03
CA PHE A 100 -8.44 -15.51 -7.76
C PHE A 100 -9.60 -14.69 -8.36
N PHE A 101 -10.29 -13.87 -7.55
CA PHE A 101 -11.46 -13.14 -8.04
C PHE A 101 -11.11 -12.11 -9.10
N VAL A 102 -10.00 -11.36 -8.95
CA VAL A 102 -9.55 -10.44 -10.00
C VAL A 102 -9.18 -11.21 -11.27
N GLY A 103 -8.37 -12.26 -11.15
CA GLY A 103 -7.99 -13.08 -12.30
C GLY A 103 -9.19 -13.71 -12.99
N PHE A 104 -10.12 -14.29 -12.22
CA PHE A 104 -11.35 -14.88 -12.76
C PHE A 104 -12.23 -13.85 -13.49
N LEU A 105 -12.45 -12.69 -12.90
CA LEU A 105 -13.28 -11.66 -13.53
C LEU A 105 -12.60 -11.05 -14.77
N VAL A 106 -11.30 -10.82 -14.75
CA VAL A 106 -10.55 -10.35 -15.92
C VAL A 106 -10.65 -11.39 -17.03
N TYR A 107 -10.38 -12.65 -16.75
CA TYR A 107 -10.42 -13.73 -17.75
C TYR A 107 -11.82 -13.92 -18.35
N SER A 108 -12.87 -13.86 -17.52
CA SER A 108 -14.24 -14.17 -17.94
C SER A 108 -14.98 -13.00 -18.59
N PHE A 109 -14.76 -11.77 -18.11
CA PHE A 109 -15.58 -10.62 -18.51
C PHE A 109 -14.84 -9.63 -19.41
N TYR A 110 -13.52 -9.51 -19.32
CA TYR A 110 -12.79 -8.55 -20.16
C TYR A 110 -12.90 -8.85 -21.66
N PRO A 111 -12.96 -10.12 -22.15
CA PRO A 111 -13.16 -10.43 -23.56
C PRO A 111 -14.47 -9.93 -24.15
N LEU A 112 -15.46 -9.59 -23.33
CA LEU A 112 -16.72 -8.99 -23.81
C LEU A 112 -16.54 -7.55 -24.31
N PHE A 113 -15.44 -6.90 -23.96
CA PHE A 113 -15.17 -5.49 -24.24
C PHE A 113 -13.90 -5.25 -25.05
N SER A 114 -13.06 -6.27 -25.21
CA SER A 114 -11.77 -6.15 -25.91
C SER A 114 -11.36 -7.48 -26.53
N THR A 115 -10.78 -7.43 -27.72
CA THR A 115 -10.20 -8.59 -28.40
C THR A 115 -8.74 -8.74 -28.00
N VAL A 116 -8.48 -9.67 -27.10
CA VAL A 116 -7.11 -10.02 -26.61
C VAL A 116 -6.88 -11.50 -26.91
N GLY A 117 -5.67 -11.87 -27.30
CA GLY A 117 -5.28 -13.26 -27.51
C GLY A 117 -5.47 -14.11 -26.24
N LYS A 118 -5.83 -15.40 -26.40
CA LYS A 118 -6.12 -16.26 -25.23
C LYS A 118 -4.96 -16.36 -24.25
N ASN A 119 -3.72 -16.46 -24.74
CA ASN A 119 -2.53 -16.54 -23.89
C ASN A 119 -2.25 -15.21 -23.17
N GLU A 120 -2.35 -14.09 -23.89
CA GLU A 120 -2.22 -12.75 -23.33
C GLU A 120 -3.27 -12.48 -22.27
N LEU A 121 -4.53 -12.85 -22.54
CA LEU A 121 -5.63 -12.72 -21.60
C LEU A 121 -5.39 -13.52 -20.32
N PHE A 122 -4.87 -14.74 -20.43
CA PHE A 122 -4.56 -15.57 -19.28
C PHE A 122 -3.41 -14.96 -18.44
N ILE A 123 -2.34 -14.52 -19.11
CA ILE A 123 -1.20 -13.85 -18.46
C ILE A 123 -1.67 -12.56 -17.78
N MET A 124 -2.48 -11.75 -18.46
CA MET A 124 -3.06 -10.53 -17.95
C MET A 124 -3.93 -10.80 -16.71
N ALA A 125 -4.82 -11.79 -16.75
CA ALA A 125 -5.68 -12.18 -15.64
C ALA A 125 -4.86 -12.63 -14.42
N LEU A 126 -3.86 -13.47 -14.64
CA LEU A 126 -3.01 -14.03 -13.61
C LEU A 126 -2.17 -12.94 -12.92
N THR A 127 -1.55 -12.07 -13.71
CA THR A 127 -0.65 -11.03 -13.20
C THR A 127 -1.41 -9.87 -12.56
N LEU A 128 -2.51 -9.41 -13.17
CA LEU A 128 -3.36 -8.35 -12.58
C LEU A 128 -3.98 -8.82 -11.25
N GLY A 129 -4.34 -10.09 -11.15
CA GLY A 129 -4.80 -10.66 -9.88
C GLY A 129 -3.75 -10.55 -8.78
N ALA A 130 -2.51 -10.93 -9.06
CA ALA A 130 -1.40 -10.83 -8.10
C ALA A 130 -1.07 -9.38 -7.73
N VAL A 131 -1.00 -8.49 -8.74
CA VAL A 131 -0.75 -7.04 -8.55
C VAL A 131 -1.90 -6.35 -7.78
N ALA A 132 -3.12 -6.88 -7.84
CA ALA A 132 -4.26 -6.34 -7.09
C ALA A 132 -4.28 -6.74 -5.61
N LEU A 133 -3.44 -7.67 -5.17
CA LEU A 133 -3.44 -8.25 -3.82
C LEU A 133 -3.05 -7.26 -2.72
N PRO A 134 -1.97 -6.43 -2.83
CA PRO A 134 -1.48 -5.62 -1.73
C PRO A 134 -2.53 -4.66 -1.16
N THR A 135 -2.40 -4.37 0.14
CA THR A 135 -3.22 -3.37 0.83
C THR A 135 -2.33 -2.23 1.33
N ALA A 136 -2.65 -0.99 0.95
CA ALA A 136 -1.85 0.18 1.32
C ALA A 136 -1.95 0.49 2.82
N PRO A 137 -0.85 0.46 3.57
CA PRO A 137 -0.86 0.77 5.00
C PRO A 137 -1.12 2.25 5.28
N ALA A 138 -0.73 3.14 4.37
CA ALA A 138 -0.74 4.60 4.58
C ALA A 138 -2.13 5.13 4.98
N ALA A 139 -3.17 4.84 4.20
CA ALA A 139 -4.53 5.28 4.48
C ALA A 139 -5.08 4.68 5.78
N ILE A 140 -4.78 3.41 6.02
CA ILE A 140 -5.22 2.69 7.22
C ILE A 140 -4.62 3.31 8.47
N ILE A 141 -3.31 3.58 8.47
CA ILE A 141 -2.59 4.16 9.61
C ILE A 141 -3.07 5.58 9.87
N ALA A 142 -3.22 6.39 8.82
CA ALA A 142 -3.73 7.75 8.97
C ALA A 142 -5.11 7.77 9.64
N ILE A 143 -6.02 6.86 9.24
CA ILE A 143 -7.36 6.75 9.83
C ILE A 143 -7.30 6.22 11.25
N ILE A 144 -6.49 5.19 11.52
CA ILE A 144 -6.30 4.65 12.88
C ILE A 144 -5.79 5.75 13.82
N HIS A 145 -4.83 6.57 13.37
CA HIS A 145 -4.28 7.65 14.18
C HIS A 145 -5.28 8.81 14.34
N GLU A 146 -5.98 9.20 13.27
CA GLU A 146 -7.01 10.25 13.30
C GLU A 146 -8.11 9.93 14.32
N TYR A 147 -8.61 8.70 14.29
CA TYR A 147 -9.71 8.25 15.17
C TYR A 147 -9.25 7.53 16.43
N LYS A 148 -7.93 7.44 16.68
CA LYS A 148 -7.32 6.75 17.83
C LYS A 148 -7.87 5.34 18.03
N ALA A 149 -8.12 4.63 16.92
CA ALA A 149 -8.75 3.32 16.94
C ALA A 149 -7.86 2.28 17.63
N LYS A 150 -8.47 1.47 18.50
CA LYS A 150 -7.79 0.40 19.25
C LYS A 150 -8.73 -0.77 19.46
N GLY A 151 -8.27 -1.98 19.09
CA GLY A 151 -9.03 -3.19 19.31
C GLY A 151 -8.54 -4.38 18.49
N PRO A 152 -9.28 -5.50 18.55
CA PRO A 152 -8.94 -6.71 17.80
C PRO A 152 -8.94 -6.52 16.29
N LEU A 153 -9.90 -5.75 15.73
CA LEU A 153 -9.97 -5.44 14.30
C LEU A 153 -8.75 -4.63 13.88
N THR A 154 -8.45 -3.53 14.59
CA THR A 154 -7.30 -2.65 14.33
C THR A 154 -5.99 -3.44 14.34
N SER A 155 -5.78 -4.27 15.38
CA SER A 155 -4.56 -5.06 15.52
C SER A 155 -4.44 -6.13 14.43
N THR A 156 -5.55 -6.80 14.07
CA THR A 156 -5.58 -7.79 12.98
C THR A 156 -5.31 -7.10 11.64
N LEU A 157 -5.97 -5.96 11.38
CA LEU A 157 -5.82 -5.18 10.16
C LEU A 157 -4.36 -4.79 9.91
N LEU A 158 -3.70 -4.17 10.89
CA LEU A 158 -2.29 -3.79 10.79
C LEU A 158 -1.38 -5.00 10.53
N SER A 159 -1.64 -6.12 11.20
CA SER A 159 -0.85 -7.34 11.02
C SER A 159 -1.04 -7.95 9.63
N VAL A 160 -2.26 -7.99 9.12
CA VAL A 160 -2.59 -8.52 7.78
C VAL A 160 -1.95 -7.67 6.70
N VAL A 161 -2.06 -6.34 6.80
CA VAL A 161 -1.53 -5.41 5.78
C VAL A 161 -0.03 -5.58 5.55
N VAL A 162 0.75 -5.76 6.63
CA VAL A 162 2.20 -5.99 6.51
C VAL A 162 2.52 -7.30 5.80
N LEU A 163 1.76 -8.36 6.08
CA LEU A 163 1.95 -9.66 5.45
C LEU A 163 1.45 -9.68 3.99
N ASP A 164 0.48 -8.83 3.66
CA ASP A 164 -0.07 -8.69 2.31
C ASP A 164 1.00 -8.30 1.29
N ASP A 165 1.91 -7.40 1.63
CA ASP A 165 2.96 -6.95 0.72
C ASP A 165 3.93 -8.10 0.39
N ALA A 166 4.34 -8.89 1.38
CA ALA A 166 5.17 -10.06 1.16
C ALA A 166 4.45 -11.12 0.31
N LEU A 167 3.16 -11.37 0.60
CA LEU A 167 2.34 -12.30 -0.17
C LEU A 167 2.17 -11.83 -1.62
N ALA A 168 2.02 -10.52 -1.85
CA ALA A 168 1.90 -9.93 -3.18
C ALA A 168 3.17 -10.11 -4.02
N ILE A 169 4.36 -9.90 -3.43
CA ILE A 169 5.64 -10.13 -4.10
C ILE A 169 5.75 -11.61 -4.53
N ILE A 170 5.42 -12.54 -3.64
CA ILE A 170 5.44 -13.98 -3.94
C ILE A 170 4.44 -14.33 -5.05
N ALA A 171 3.19 -13.85 -4.94
CA ALA A 171 2.15 -14.13 -5.92
C ALA A 171 2.51 -13.55 -7.31
N THR A 172 3.08 -12.34 -7.37
CA THR A 172 3.53 -11.74 -8.62
C THR A 172 4.71 -12.51 -9.22
N SER A 173 5.67 -12.94 -8.40
CA SER A 173 6.80 -13.76 -8.85
C SER A 173 6.34 -15.11 -9.43
N ILE A 174 5.35 -15.77 -8.80
CA ILE A 174 4.73 -16.98 -9.33
C ILE A 174 4.02 -16.70 -10.65
N SER A 175 3.24 -15.61 -10.72
CA SER A 175 2.51 -15.22 -11.93
C SER A 175 3.45 -14.96 -13.11
N ILE A 176 4.55 -14.23 -12.89
CA ILE A 176 5.59 -13.97 -13.89
C ILE A 176 6.25 -15.29 -14.34
N GLY A 177 6.57 -16.17 -13.39
CA GLY A 177 7.16 -17.47 -13.69
C GLY A 177 6.25 -18.36 -14.56
N ILE A 178 4.94 -18.37 -14.25
CA ILE A 178 3.93 -19.09 -15.06
C ILE A 178 3.81 -18.45 -16.44
N ALA A 179 3.74 -17.12 -16.54
CA ALA A 179 3.68 -16.40 -17.80
C ALA A 179 4.85 -16.77 -18.73
N LYS A 180 6.07 -16.72 -18.24
CA LYS A 180 7.29 -17.14 -18.97
C LYS A 180 7.27 -18.59 -19.37
N SER A 181 6.65 -19.47 -18.58
CA SER A 181 6.54 -20.90 -18.87
C SER A 181 5.58 -21.19 -20.02
N ILE A 182 4.47 -20.43 -20.14
CA ILE A 182 3.48 -20.56 -21.21
C ILE A 182 4.07 -20.20 -22.58
N VAL A 183 4.96 -19.21 -22.61
CA VAL A 183 5.56 -18.70 -23.86
C VAL A 183 6.83 -19.48 -24.27
N GLY A 184 7.21 -20.53 -23.54
CA GLY A 184 8.27 -21.45 -23.97
C GLY A 184 9.65 -21.21 -23.35
N SER A 185 9.79 -20.33 -22.37
CA SER A 185 11.07 -20.10 -21.67
C SER A 185 11.45 -21.14 -20.60
N GLY A 186 10.69 -22.25 -20.54
CA GLY A 186 11.01 -23.45 -19.75
C GLY A 186 10.63 -23.39 -18.26
N SER A 187 10.47 -24.57 -17.64
CA SER A 187 10.07 -24.75 -16.24
C SER A 187 11.04 -24.14 -15.18
N MET A 188 12.28 -23.85 -15.57
CA MET A 188 13.27 -23.17 -14.70
C MET A 188 12.91 -21.72 -14.41
N SER A 189 11.97 -21.10 -15.12
CA SER A 189 11.59 -19.70 -14.93
C SER A 189 10.87 -19.45 -13.61
N ILE A 190 9.95 -20.34 -13.19
CA ILE A 190 9.17 -20.20 -11.94
C ILE A 190 10.10 -20.22 -10.73
N LEU A 191 11.02 -21.18 -10.65
CA LEU A 191 11.94 -21.29 -9.52
C LEU A 191 12.90 -20.08 -9.44
N ARG A 192 13.33 -19.56 -10.59
CA ARG A 192 14.19 -18.37 -10.65
C ARG A 192 13.46 -17.14 -10.12
N GLU A 193 12.20 -16.91 -10.55
CA GLU A 193 11.40 -15.75 -10.11
C GLU A 193 11.01 -15.86 -8.63
N LEU A 194 10.66 -17.04 -8.15
CA LEU A 194 10.43 -17.30 -6.72
C LEU A 194 11.68 -17.01 -5.89
N ARG A 195 12.86 -17.46 -6.36
CA ARG A 195 14.12 -17.14 -5.70
C ARG A 195 14.40 -15.66 -5.66
N ARG A 196 14.14 -14.92 -6.77
CA ARG A 196 14.29 -13.45 -6.84
C ARG A 196 13.40 -12.76 -5.82
N GLY A 197 12.09 -13.05 -5.80
CA GLY A 197 11.15 -12.46 -4.85
C GLY A 197 11.47 -12.81 -3.39
N SER A 198 11.89 -14.05 -3.11
CA SER A 198 12.29 -14.47 -1.77
C SER A 198 13.58 -13.78 -1.31
N LEU A 199 14.55 -13.59 -2.21
CA LEU A 199 15.77 -12.82 -1.92
C LEU A 199 15.48 -11.35 -1.67
N GLU A 200 14.59 -10.74 -2.46
CA GLU A 200 14.16 -9.35 -2.25
C GLU A 200 13.58 -9.16 -0.84
N ILE A 201 12.67 -10.05 -0.43
CA ILE A 201 12.08 -10.03 0.93
C ILE A 201 13.17 -10.21 1.99
N LEU A 202 14.05 -11.20 1.84
CA LEU A 202 15.10 -11.50 2.80
C LEU A 202 16.08 -10.31 2.96
N VAL A 203 16.54 -9.74 1.86
CA VAL A 203 17.48 -8.60 1.86
C VAL A 203 16.80 -7.36 2.46
N SER A 204 15.54 -7.08 2.13
CA SER A 204 14.77 -5.99 2.74
C SER A 204 14.67 -6.14 4.25
N ILE A 205 14.40 -7.35 4.75
CA ILE A 205 14.38 -7.67 6.19
C ILE A 205 15.74 -7.41 6.83
N LEU A 206 16.82 -7.89 6.22
CA LEU A 206 18.17 -7.72 6.73
C LEU A 206 18.58 -6.24 6.80
N ILE A 207 18.25 -5.44 5.78
CA ILE A 207 18.50 -4.00 5.79
C ILE A 207 17.75 -3.33 6.95
N GLY A 208 16.44 -3.57 7.06
CA GLY A 208 15.63 -2.97 8.13
C GLY A 208 16.13 -3.33 9.52
N MET A 209 16.52 -4.59 9.74
CA MET A 209 17.12 -5.05 11.01
C MET A 209 18.48 -4.41 11.27
N ALA A 210 19.35 -4.33 10.26
CA ALA A 210 20.70 -3.74 10.41
C ALA A 210 20.62 -2.25 10.74
N VAL A 211 19.80 -1.49 10.00
CA VAL A 211 19.56 -0.07 10.27
C VAL A 211 18.92 0.11 11.64
N GLY A 212 17.94 -0.73 12.00
CA GLY A 212 17.31 -0.71 13.33
C GLY A 212 18.30 -0.97 14.46
N PHE A 213 19.18 -1.94 14.29
CA PHE A 213 20.24 -2.24 15.27
C PHE A 213 21.24 -1.08 15.42
N LEU A 214 21.70 -0.51 14.30
CA LEU A 214 22.61 0.62 14.31
C LEU A 214 21.97 1.85 14.96
N SER A 215 20.75 2.20 14.55
CA SER A 215 19.99 3.31 15.12
C SER A 215 19.80 3.15 16.62
N LYS A 216 19.39 1.96 17.08
CA LYS A 216 19.26 1.65 18.52
C LYS A 216 20.55 1.88 19.29
N ARG A 217 21.69 1.50 18.70
CA ARG A 217 23.01 1.68 19.36
C ARG A 217 23.39 3.15 19.49
N ILE A 218 23.13 3.95 18.46
CA ILE A 218 23.40 5.40 18.47
C ILE A 218 22.48 6.13 19.46
N MET A 219 21.19 5.78 19.50
CA MET A 219 20.22 6.38 20.41
C MET A 219 20.52 6.24 21.87
N HIS A 220 21.22 5.20 22.26
CA HIS A 220 21.58 5.01 23.65
C HIS A 220 22.36 6.23 24.19
N TYR A 221 23.05 6.94 23.29
CA TYR A 221 23.85 8.13 23.62
C TYR A 221 23.07 9.45 23.55
N PHE A 222 21.94 9.48 22.82
CA PHE A 222 21.18 10.71 22.56
C PHE A 222 19.75 10.58 23.08
N LYS A 223 19.43 11.29 24.18
CA LYS A 223 18.13 11.17 24.87
C LYS A 223 17.19 12.37 24.66
N SER A 224 17.62 13.43 23.96
CA SER A 224 16.81 14.63 23.73
C SER A 224 15.95 14.54 22.46
N SER A 225 14.73 15.07 22.53
CA SER A 225 13.71 14.97 21.43
C SER A 225 14.20 15.49 20.07
N PRO A 226 14.85 16.67 19.94
CA PRO A 226 15.28 17.16 18.64
C PRO A 226 16.29 16.24 17.93
N PHE A 227 17.24 15.67 18.68
CA PHE A 227 18.21 14.72 18.14
C PHE A 227 17.56 13.41 17.73
N LEU A 228 16.51 12.97 18.43
CA LEU A 228 15.80 11.76 18.07
C LEU A 228 15.10 11.89 16.72
N LEU A 229 14.44 13.03 16.44
CA LEU A 229 13.81 13.29 15.15
C LEU A 229 14.83 13.23 14.01
N LEU A 230 15.98 13.93 14.16
CA LEU A 230 17.04 13.93 13.15
C LEU A 230 17.59 12.52 12.93
N LEU A 231 17.86 11.77 13.99
CA LEU A 231 18.39 10.41 13.90
C LEU A 231 17.41 9.47 13.24
N VAL A 232 16.11 9.52 13.62
CA VAL A 232 15.09 8.65 13.03
C VAL A 232 14.89 8.96 11.55
N THR A 233 14.72 10.24 11.20
CA THR A 233 14.51 10.66 9.82
C THR A 233 15.73 10.33 8.95
N GLY A 234 16.95 10.61 9.44
CA GLY A 234 18.18 10.25 8.75
C GLY A 234 18.32 8.73 8.56
N SER A 235 17.94 7.94 9.58
CA SER A 235 17.97 6.47 9.49
C SER A 235 16.95 5.92 8.49
N ILE A 236 15.74 6.52 8.42
CA ILE A 236 14.71 6.18 7.42
C ILE A 236 15.26 6.44 6.01
N PHE A 237 15.84 7.62 5.77
CA PHE A 237 16.40 7.97 4.46
C PHE A 237 17.58 7.07 4.09
N PHE A 238 18.44 6.75 5.06
CA PHE A 238 19.54 5.81 4.84
C PHE A 238 19.03 4.40 4.48
N CYS A 239 18.00 3.92 5.20
CA CYS A 239 17.35 2.65 4.92
C CYS A 239 16.77 2.63 3.49
N THR A 240 16.06 3.70 3.10
CA THR A 240 15.48 3.87 1.77
C THR A 240 16.57 3.87 0.69
N GLY A 241 17.59 4.71 0.86
CA GLY A 241 18.70 4.81 -0.11
C GLY A 241 19.46 3.49 -0.29
N LEU A 242 19.73 2.77 0.82
CA LEU A 242 20.40 1.47 0.75
C LEU A 242 19.52 0.42 0.05
N SER A 243 18.22 0.42 0.31
CA SER A 243 17.27 -0.48 -0.36
C SER A 243 17.19 -0.21 -1.86
N ASN A 244 17.16 1.07 -2.26
CA ASN A 244 17.14 1.48 -3.68
C ASN A 244 18.42 1.07 -4.41
N ILE A 245 19.59 1.26 -3.79
CA ILE A 245 20.88 0.83 -4.35
C ILE A 245 20.92 -0.67 -4.58
N LEU A 246 20.35 -1.46 -3.67
CA LEU A 246 20.31 -2.92 -3.76
C LEU A 246 19.12 -3.44 -4.59
N GLY A 247 18.26 -2.57 -5.11
CA GLY A 247 17.10 -2.94 -5.92
C GLY A 247 16.05 -3.77 -5.16
N VAL A 248 15.86 -3.48 -3.86
CA VAL A 248 14.88 -4.19 -3.01
C VAL A 248 13.85 -3.22 -2.42
N SER A 249 12.78 -3.74 -1.83
CA SER A 249 11.66 -2.95 -1.32
C SER A 249 12.06 -2.07 -0.12
N TYR A 250 12.18 -0.76 -0.35
CA TYR A 250 12.40 0.23 0.72
C TYR A 250 11.22 0.33 1.69
N LEU A 251 10.00 0.05 1.21
CA LEU A 251 8.82 0.00 2.06
C LEU A 251 8.95 -1.11 3.10
N LEU A 252 9.24 -2.34 2.66
CA LEU A 252 9.43 -3.47 3.55
C LEU A 252 10.61 -3.25 4.50
N SER A 253 11.73 -2.70 4.01
CA SER A 253 12.90 -2.40 4.85
C SER A 253 12.57 -1.41 5.96
N ASN A 254 11.86 -0.31 5.65
CA ASN A 254 11.46 0.67 6.67
C ASN A 254 10.39 0.14 7.63
N MET A 255 9.47 -0.72 7.16
CA MET A 255 8.53 -1.41 8.03
C MET A 255 9.25 -2.34 9.03
N VAL A 256 10.22 -3.12 8.55
CA VAL A 256 11.05 -3.96 9.43
C VAL A 256 11.88 -3.12 10.39
N PHE A 257 12.41 -1.99 9.95
CA PHE A 257 13.12 -1.05 10.81
C PHE A 257 12.21 -0.55 11.95
N GLY A 258 11.01 -0.05 11.65
CA GLY A 258 10.04 0.38 12.66
C GLY A 258 9.63 -0.76 13.61
N PHE A 259 9.35 -1.95 13.06
CA PHE A 259 9.05 -3.15 13.83
C PHE A 259 10.18 -3.55 14.77
N PHE A 260 11.43 -3.52 14.29
CA PHE A 260 12.61 -3.84 15.10
C PHE A 260 12.75 -2.88 16.30
N ILE A 261 12.61 -1.58 16.08
CA ILE A 261 12.69 -0.56 17.16
C ILE A 261 11.61 -0.81 18.21
N THR A 262 10.35 -0.98 17.80
CA THR A 262 9.23 -1.21 18.74
C THR A 262 9.43 -2.45 19.59
N ASN A 263 9.99 -3.52 19.04
CA ASN A 263 10.07 -4.81 19.72
C ASN A 263 11.39 -5.07 20.46
N THR A 264 12.42 -4.25 20.24
CA THR A 264 13.74 -4.45 20.86
C THR A 264 14.20 -3.30 21.73
N PHE A 265 13.51 -2.16 21.72
CA PHE A 265 13.95 -0.97 22.44
C PHE A 265 12.93 -0.52 23.48
N SER A 266 13.37 -0.42 24.75
CA SER A 266 12.49 -0.09 25.89
C SER A 266 11.94 1.34 25.85
N PHE A 267 12.58 2.25 25.13
CA PHE A 267 12.18 3.66 24.97
C PHE A 267 11.66 3.96 23.56
N SER A 268 11.16 2.95 22.85
CA SER A 268 10.60 3.09 21.49
C SER A 268 9.54 4.19 21.39
N ASP A 269 8.71 4.39 22.43
CA ASP A 269 7.67 5.42 22.46
C ASP A 269 8.21 6.82 22.18
N LYS A 270 9.41 7.17 22.67
CA LYS A 270 10.04 8.47 22.40
C LYS A 270 10.39 8.65 20.92
N TYR A 271 10.74 7.58 20.25
CA TYR A 271 11.05 7.57 18.83
C TYR A 271 9.83 7.89 17.99
N PHE A 272 8.76 7.15 18.24
CA PHE A 272 7.53 7.36 17.51
C PHE A 272 6.87 8.70 17.87
N THR A 273 7.05 9.19 19.09
CA THR A 273 6.59 10.54 19.47
C THR A 273 7.31 11.64 18.69
N SER A 274 8.63 11.51 18.44
CA SER A 274 9.37 12.49 17.63
C SER A 274 8.88 12.50 16.17
N ILE A 275 8.59 11.35 15.58
CA ILE A 275 8.05 11.26 14.20
C ILE A 275 6.63 11.83 14.10
N LYS A 276 5.83 11.75 15.16
CA LYS A 276 4.46 12.33 15.17
C LYS A 276 4.45 13.84 14.94
N GLU A 277 5.54 14.55 15.23
CA GLU A 277 5.65 15.99 14.98
C GLU A 277 5.57 16.32 13.48
N ILE A 278 6.07 15.43 12.61
CA ILE A 278 6.06 15.61 11.15
C ILE A 278 5.01 14.75 10.44
N GLU A 279 4.35 13.84 11.14
CA GLU A 279 3.40 12.87 10.57
C GLU A 279 2.26 13.55 9.80
N GLY A 280 1.67 14.61 10.37
CA GLY A 280 0.59 15.37 9.72
C GLY A 280 1.03 16.00 8.41
N LEU A 281 2.24 16.57 8.35
CA LEU A 281 2.81 17.14 7.12
C LEU A 281 3.05 16.03 6.07
N ILE A 282 3.58 14.90 6.49
CA ILE A 282 3.85 13.74 5.61
C ILE A 282 2.54 13.22 5.00
N PHE A 283 1.49 13.07 5.81
CA PHE A 283 0.19 12.61 5.30
C PHE A 283 -0.45 13.62 4.32
N VAL A 284 -0.47 14.90 4.65
CA VAL A 284 -1.01 15.93 3.74
C VAL A 284 -0.28 15.90 2.40
N LEU A 285 1.06 15.92 2.41
CA LEU A 285 1.87 15.89 1.19
C LEU A 285 1.63 14.61 0.39
N PHE A 286 1.69 13.45 1.04
CA PHE A 286 1.52 12.17 0.37
C PHE A 286 0.15 12.06 -0.30
N PHE A 287 -0.93 12.32 0.43
CA PHE A 287 -2.28 12.11 -0.11
C PHE A 287 -2.70 13.19 -1.11
N THR A 288 -2.22 14.43 -1.00
CA THR A 288 -2.46 15.44 -2.04
C THR A 288 -1.67 15.12 -3.31
N LEU A 289 -0.43 14.65 -3.19
CA LEU A 289 0.33 14.19 -4.36
C LEU A 289 -0.29 12.95 -4.99
N ALA A 290 -0.75 11.98 -4.20
CA ALA A 290 -1.48 10.81 -4.71
C ALA A 290 -2.73 11.23 -5.49
N GLY A 291 -3.49 12.20 -4.97
CA GLY A 291 -4.63 12.78 -5.68
C GLY A 291 -4.23 13.53 -6.96
N ALA A 292 -3.09 14.24 -6.95
CA ALA A 292 -2.61 14.99 -8.12
C ALA A 292 -2.14 14.08 -9.28
N HIS A 293 -1.84 12.82 -9.01
CA HIS A 293 -1.60 11.80 -10.04
C HIS A 293 -2.90 11.28 -10.71
N PHE A 294 -4.04 11.88 -10.39
CA PHE A 294 -5.30 11.50 -11.04
C PHE A 294 -5.26 11.76 -12.55
N GLU A 295 -5.46 10.69 -13.34
CA GLU A 295 -5.46 10.75 -14.80
C GLU A 295 -6.83 10.36 -15.37
N THR A 296 -7.53 11.34 -15.96
CA THR A 296 -8.81 11.10 -16.63
C THR A 296 -8.67 10.23 -17.87
N VAL A 297 -7.51 10.26 -18.54
CA VAL A 297 -7.21 9.43 -19.71
C VAL A 297 -7.17 7.95 -19.32
N ALA A 298 -6.54 7.61 -18.18
CA ALA A 298 -6.51 6.25 -17.66
C ALA A 298 -7.93 5.69 -17.40
N LEU A 299 -8.83 6.51 -16.87
CA LEU A 299 -10.24 6.14 -16.68
C LEU A 299 -10.99 5.92 -18.00
N LYS A 300 -10.73 6.75 -19.01
CA LYS A 300 -11.39 6.62 -20.33
C LYS A 300 -10.89 5.39 -21.10
N THR A 301 -9.59 5.12 -21.05
CA THR A 301 -8.96 4.06 -21.87
C THR A 301 -9.08 2.67 -21.24
N ALA A 302 -9.06 2.60 -19.91
CA ALA A 302 -9.06 1.34 -19.16
C ALA A 302 -10.15 1.25 -18.08
N GLY A 303 -11.18 2.10 -18.16
CA GLY A 303 -12.22 2.21 -17.12
C GLY A 303 -12.95 0.88 -16.86
N ILE A 304 -13.27 0.12 -17.88
CA ILE A 304 -13.91 -1.19 -17.74
C ILE A 304 -12.96 -2.18 -17.05
N LEU A 305 -11.70 -2.23 -17.47
CA LEU A 305 -10.71 -3.09 -16.82
C LEU A 305 -10.51 -2.70 -15.35
N SER A 306 -10.44 -1.40 -15.05
CA SER A 306 -10.31 -0.91 -13.68
C SER A 306 -11.50 -1.29 -12.81
N LEU A 307 -12.73 -1.20 -13.33
CA LEU A 307 -13.94 -1.61 -12.63
C LEU A 307 -13.93 -3.12 -12.36
N ILE A 308 -13.55 -3.94 -13.34
CA ILE A 308 -13.39 -5.39 -13.16
C ILE A 308 -12.38 -5.69 -12.06
N ILE A 309 -11.22 -5.01 -12.07
CA ILE A 309 -10.19 -5.16 -11.03
C ILE A 309 -10.72 -4.75 -9.64
N VAL A 310 -11.40 -3.60 -9.54
CA VAL A 310 -11.97 -3.11 -8.27
C VAL A 310 -13.01 -4.08 -7.72
N ILE A 311 -13.97 -4.50 -8.56
CA ILE A 311 -15.03 -5.45 -8.16
C ILE A 311 -14.41 -6.78 -7.73
N GLY A 312 -13.48 -7.33 -8.52
CA GLY A 312 -12.80 -8.59 -8.18
C GLY A 312 -12.04 -8.49 -6.87
N ARG A 313 -11.30 -7.39 -6.67
CA ARG A 313 -10.56 -7.16 -5.44
C ARG A 313 -11.46 -6.98 -4.23
N VAL A 314 -12.49 -6.16 -4.34
CA VAL A 314 -13.48 -5.96 -3.26
C VAL A 314 -14.11 -7.30 -2.89
N SER A 315 -14.60 -8.06 -3.86
CA SER A 315 -15.20 -9.39 -3.64
C SER A 315 -14.22 -10.34 -2.97
N GLY A 316 -12.98 -10.43 -3.49
CA GLY A 316 -11.95 -11.31 -2.95
C GLY A 316 -11.51 -10.95 -1.55
N LYS A 317 -11.29 -9.67 -1.25
CA LYS A 317 -10.95 -9.18 0.09
C LYS A 317 -12.08 -9.42 1.08
N PHE A 318 -13.33 -9.16 0.69
CA PHE A 318 -14.52 -9.40 1.53
C PHE A 318 -14.72 -10.88 1.85
N ILE A 319 -14.90 -11.68 0.82
CA ILE A 319 -15.16 -13.11 0.96
C ILE A 319 -13.96 -13.79 1.63
N GLY A 320 -12.74 -13.46 1.18
CA GLY A 320 -11.53 -14.07 1.71
C GLY A 320 -11.26 -13.72 3.17
N SER A 321 -11.47 -12.46 3.60
CA SER A 321 -11.30 -12.07 5.00
C SER A 321 -12.37 -12.69 5.90
N TYR A 322 -13.62 -12.79 5.42
CA TYR A 322 -14.70 -13.46 6.15
C TYR A 322 -14.41 -14.95 6.33
N VAL A 323 -14.11 -15.65 5.22
CA VAL A 323 -13.79 -17.08 5.26
C VAL A 323 -12.54 -17.36 6.11
N GLY A 324 -11.47 -16.59 5.91
CA GLY A 324 -10.25 -16.67 6.71
C GLY A 324 -10.51 -16.44 8.20
N GLY A 325 -11.36 -15.47 8.52
CA GLY A 325 -11.80 -15.20 9.88
C GLY A 325 -12.65 -16.31 10.51
N VAL A 326 -13.50 -16.96 9.71
CA VAL A 326 -14.28 -18.12 10.16
C VAL A 326 -13.39 -19.34 10.41
N VAL A 327 -12.53 -19.69 9.44
CA VAL A 327 -11.58 -20.82 9.52
C VAL A 327 -10.66 -20.68 10.73
N SER A 328 -10.19 -19.48 10.98
CA SER A 328 -9.27 -19.18 12.08
C SER A 328 -9.93 -18.88 13.41
N LYS A 329 -11.27 -18.92 13.49
CA LYS A 329 -12.05 -18.58 14.68
C LYS A 329 -11.77 -17.17 15.20
N ALA A 330 -11.49 -16.20 14.31
CA ALA A 330 -11.30 -14.81 14.69
C ALA A 330 -12.55 -14.21 15.35
N PRO A 331 -12.42 -13.14 16.16
CA PRO A 331 -13.58 -12.45 16.75
C PRO A 331 -14.61 -12.01 15.68
N GLU A 332 -15.87 -11.94 16.07
CA GLU A 332 -16.97 -11.67 15.14
C GLU A 332 -16.85 -10.32 14.41
N ASN A 333 -16.42 -9.27 15.13
CA ASN A 333 -16.18 -7.95 14.56
C ASN A 333 -15.05 -7.98 13.50
N VAL A 334 -14.01 -8.78 13.71
CA VAL A 334 -12.93 -8.99 12.70
C VAL A 334 -13.53 -9.67 11.47
N ARG A 335 -14.26 -10.77 11.64
CA ARG A 335 -14.88 -11.49 10.51
C ARG A 335 -15.79 -10.61 9.66
N LYS A 336 -16.61 -9.77 10.31
CA LYS A 336 -17.62 -8.94 9.61
C LYS A 336 -17.05 -7.69 8.95
N TYR A 337 -16.04 -7.06 9.54
CA TYR A 337 -15.65 -5.71 9.14
C TYR A 337 -14.25 -5.61 8.53
N LEU A 338 -13.40 -6.62 8.67
CA LEU A 338 -12.02 -6.56 8.17
C LEU A 338 -11.96 -6.34 6.64
N GLY A 339 -12.86 -6.98 5.87
CA GLY A 339 -12.89 -6.84 4.42
C GLY A 339 -13.08 -5.39 3.95
N PHE A 340 -13.87 -4.58 4.68
CA PHE A 340 -14.03 -3.15 4.38
C PHE A 340 -12.75 -2.35 4.63
N ALA A 341 -11.98 -2.75 5.63
CA ALA A 341 -10.75 -2.05 5.99
C ALA A 341 -9.53 -2.44 5.14
N LEU A 342 -9.59 -3.55 4.38
CA LEU A 342 -8.52 -4.03 3.51
C LEU A 342 -8.59 -3.48 2.07
N LEU A 343 -9.38 -2.46 1.81
CA LEU A 343 -9.58 -1.90 0.46
C LEU A 343 -8.54 -0.88 0.01
N PRO A 344 -7.86 -0.08 0.86
CA PRO A 344 -6.84 0.87 0.41
C PRO A 344 -5.78 0.21 -0.47
N LYS A 345 -5.35 0.88 -1.54
CA LYS A 345 -4.43 0.32 -2.55
C LYS A 345 -3.52 1.41 -3.10
N ALA A 346 -2.20 1.27 -2.92
CA ALA A 346 -1.22 2.24 -3.42
C ALA A 346 0.16 1.59 -3.64
N GLY A 347 1.21 2.33 -3.56
CA GLY A 347 2.65 2.09 -3.56
C GLY A 347 3.14 0.75 -4.15
N VAL A 348 3.07 -0.32 -3.37
CA VAL A 348 3.57 -1.65 -3.79
C VAL A 348 2.92 -2.14 -5.09
N THR A 349 1.64 -1.87 -5.29
CA THR A 349 0.92 -2.22 -6.53
C THR A 349 1.59 -1.63 -7.77
N LEU A 350 2.04 -0.36 -7.70
CA LEU A 350 2.71 0.31 -8.82
C LEU A 350 4.08 -0.31 -9.11
N GLY A 351 4.84 -0.63 -8.09
CA GLY A 351 6.11 -1.34 -8.26
C GLY A 351 5.93 -2.72 -8.91
N LEU A 352 4.94 -3.49 -8.45
CA LEU A 352 4.67 -4.82 -8.99
C LEU A 352 4.17 -4.79 -10.44
N ILE A 353 3.32 -3.81 -10.83
CA ILE A 353 2.89 -3.73 -12.24
C ILE A 353 4.06 -3.40 -13.16
N LEU A 354 5.00 -2.54 -12.74
CA LEU A 354 6.18 -2.24 -13.53
C LEU A 354 7.05 -3.49 -13.77
N LEU A 355 7.20 -4.37 -12.76
CA LEU A 355 7.89 -5.66 -12.93
C LEU A 355 7.16 -6.58 -13.94
N VAL A 356 5.83 -6.57 -13.91
CA VAL A 356 5.01 -7.36 -14.85
C VAL A 356 5.19 -6.82 -16.27
N LEU A 357 5.29 -5.51 -16.47
CA LEU A 357 5.49 -4.87 -17.77
C LEU A 357 6.85 -5.15 -18.43
N GLU A 358 7.82 -5.67 -17.68
CA GLU A 358 9.07 -6.18 -18.24
C GLU A 358 8.89 -7.47 -19.08
N LEU A 359 7.71 -8.12 -18.99
CA LEU A 359 7.40 -9.31 -19.76
C LEU A 359 7.20 -8.95 -21.25
N PRO A 360 8.00 -9.52 -22.18
CA PRO A 360 7.84 -9.26 -23.63
C PRO A 360 6.46 -9.67 -24.16
N GLU A 361 5.84 -10.64 -23.51
CA GLU A 361 4.60 -11.29 -23.90
C GLU A 361 3.35 -10.42 -23.74
N ILE A 362 3.46 -9.34 -22.98
CA ILE A 362 2.34 -8.43 -22.71
C ILE A 362 2.54 -7.03 -23.27
N LYS A 363 3.52 -6.84 -24.17
CA LYS A 363 3.84 -5.51 -24.73
C LYS A 363 2.60 -4.82 -25.30
N ASP A 364 1.75 -5.56 -26.02
CA ASP A 364 0.58 -5.00 -26.70
C ASP A 364 -0.55 -4.63 -25.73
N VAL A 365 -0.66 -5.32 -24.59
CA VAL A 365 -1.68 -5.06 -23.57
C VAL A 365 -1.12 -4.30 -22.33
N GLY A 366 0.19 -4.09 -22.27
CA GLY A 366 0.87 -3.47 -21.14
C GLY A 366 0.34 -2.08 -20.77
N ILE A 367 0.10 -1.22 -21.78
CA ILE A 367 -0.45 0.13 -21.59
C ILE A 367 -1.86 0.05 -20.98
N ILE A 368 -2.69 -0.88 -21.43
CA ILE A 368 -4.04 -1.06 -20.90
C ILE A 368 -3.97 -1.59 -19.47
N MET A 369 -3.05 -2.50 -19.17
CA MET A 369 -2.86 -3.05 -17.83
C MET A 369 -2.43 -1.98 -16.83
N ILE A 370 -1.43 -1.15 -17.16
CA ILE A 370 -0.97 -0.09 -16.27
C ILE A 370 -2.09 0.95 -16.04
N ASN A 371 -2.79 1.36 -17.09
CA ASN A 371 -3.90 2.30 -16.98
C ASN A 371 -5.05 1.71 -16.15
N GLY A 372 -5.35 0.41 -16.30
CA GLY A 372 -6.35 -0.30 -15.49
C GLY A 372 -5.98 -0.34 -14.00
N ILE A 373 -4.72 -0.60 -13.70
CA ILE A 373 -4.21 -0.57 -12.33
C ILE A 373 -4.22 0.86 -11.77
N LEU A 374 -3.71 1.86 -12.49
CA LEU A 374 -3.72 3.26 -12.06
C LEU A 374 -5.14 3.73 -11.76
N ALA A 375 -6.08 3.52 -12.68
CA ALA A 375 -7.48 3.88 -12.47
C ALA A 375 -8.08 3.13 -11.27
N SER A 376 -7.77 1.84 -11.10
CA SER A 376 -8.23 1.07 -9.93
C SER A 376 -7.64 1.58 -8.61
N VAL A 377 -6.40 2.06 -8.59
CA VAL A 377 -5.77 2.70 -7.42
C VAL A 377 -6.54 3.96 -7.06
N ILE A 378 -6.78 4.84 -8.04
CA ILE A 378 -7.51 6.09 -7.84
C ILE A 378 -8.92 5.84 -7.24
N ILE A 379 -9.67 4.90 -7.83
CA ILE A 379 -11.00 4.53 -7.33
C ILE A 379 -10.92 4.02 -5.89
N ASN A 380 -9.95 3.15 -5.59
CA ASN A 380 -9.78 2.62 -4.24
C ASN A 380 -9.37 3.71 -3.24
N GLU A 381 -8.46 4.61 -3.59
CA GLU A 381 -8.03 5.71 -2.70
C GLU A 381 -9.18 6.67 -2.34
N LEU A 382 -10.14 6.87 -3.26
CA LEU A 382 -11.32 7.70 -2.99
C LEU A 382 -12.35 6.99 -2.10
N ILE A 383 -12.58 5.69 -2.34
CA ILE A 383 -13.67 4.93 -1.68
C ILE A 383 -13.21 4.34 -0.35
N SER A 384 -11.97 3.91 -0.23
CA SER A 384 -11.51 3.13 0.92
C SER A 384 -11.44 3.91 2.23
N PRO A 385 -11.06 5.19 2.32
CA PRO A 385 -10.98 5.87 3.60
C PRO A 385 -12.33 5.91 4.36
N PRO A 386 -13.46 6.26 3.73
CA PRO A 386 -14.76 6.17 4.37
C PRO A 386 -15.12 4.76 4.83
N LEU A 387 -14.72 3.73 4.05
CA LEU A 387 -15.02 2.34 4.38
C LEU A 387 -14.16 1.81 5.53
N VAL A 388 -12.90 2.21 5.62
CA VAL A 388 -12.04 1.94 6.78
C VAL A 388 -12.64 2.56 8.04
N LYS A 389 -13.03 3.86 7.99
CA LYS A 389 -13.73 4.52 9.10
C LYS A 389 -15.00 3.76 9.49
N PHE A 390 -15.83 3.39 8.51
CA PHE A 390 -17.05 2.62 8.73
C PHE A 390 -16.75 1.32 9.48
N ALA A 391 -15.74 0.55 9.05
CA ALA A 391 -15.35 -0.71 9.67
C ALA A 391 -14.93 -0.50 11.13
N LEU A 392 -14.09 0.48 11.41
CA LEU A 392 -13.62 0.80 12.76
C LEU A 392 -14.75 1.31 13.66
N THR A 393 -15.69 2.10 13.12
CA THR A 393 -16.87 2.57 13.86
C THR A 393 -17.79 1.41 14.22
N LYS A 394 -18.10 0.53 13.26
CA LYS A 394 -19.00 -0.62 13.47
C LYS A 394 -18.39 -1.67 14.38
N SER A 395 -17.08 -1.81 14.40
CA SER A 395 -16.36 -2.68 15.35
C SER A 395 -16.28 -2.09 16.76
N LYS A 396 -16.73 -0.84 16.97
CA LYS A 396 -16.63 -0.08 18.24
C LYS A 396 -15.19 0.11 18.73
N GLU A 397 -14.26 0.31 17.81
CA GLU A 397 -12.83 0.49 18.12
C GLU A 397 -12.38 1.95 18.01
N ILE A 398 -13.24 2.86 17.56
CA ILE A 398 -13.00 4.31 17.55
C ILE A 398 -13.27 4.86 18.97
N GLN A 399 -12.32 5.66 19.45
CA GLN A 399 -12.51 6.47 20.65
C GLN A 399 -13.17 7.79 20.22
N VAL A 400 -14.44 7.96 20.57
CA VAL A 400 -15.20 9.21 20.37
C VAL A 400 -14.76 10.25 21.38
#